data_82a7afba5bb60f778467b95a3d233b57
#
_entry.id   82a7afba5bb60f778467b95a3d233b57
#
_cell.length_a   1.000
_cell.length_b   1.000
_cell.length_c   1.000
_cell.angle_alpha   90.00
_cell.angle_beta   90.00
_cell.angle_gamma   90.00
#
_symmetry.space_group_name_H-M   'P 1'
#
loop_
_entity.id
_entity.type
_entity.pdbx_description
1 polymer ?
#
loop_
_entity_poly.entity_id
_entity_poly.type
_entity_poly.pdbx_seq_one_letter_code
_entity_poly.pdbx_strand_id
1 'polypeptide(L)'
;MNDHPDFTAKSLVTTRLHEQGKRTERLESEYAEYYQILEQATFNKPVVYMFDEQGEAEWKVTAETGVLNTDDNVILRDKVHLDGLLPASFISTLDTPYLELDLVTQDVRSNQHISIVGQEFQTEGVGLKGHLERKYFELLDKGHATYFNEKR
;
A
#
# COMPACT_ATOMS: atom_id res chain seq x y z
N MET A 1 24.27 -18.15 1.65
CA MET A 1 23.47 -16.96 1.42
C MET A 1 23.96 -16.20 0.21
N ASN A 2 23.06 -15.74 -0.61
CA ASN A 2 23.43 -15.00 -1.81
C ASN A 2 23.38 -13.51 -1.52
N ASP A 3 24.54 -12.87 -1.53
CA ASP A 3 24.63 -11.44 -1.23
C ASP A 3 24.46 -10.57 -2.47
N HIS A 4 24.35 -11.18 -3.64
CA HIS A 4 24.24 -10.44 -4.88
C HIS A 4 22.87 -10.66 -5.49
N PRO A 5 22.23 -9.61 -5.99
CA PRO A 5 20.99 -9.81 -6.71
C PRO A 5 21.23 -10.55 -8.03
N ASP A 6 20.27 -11.34 -8.42
CA ASP A 6 20.31 -12.02 -9.71
C ASP A 6 19.94 -11.07 -10.84
N PHE A 7 19.09 -10.10 -10.55
CA PHE A 7 18.68 -9.07 -11.49
C PHE A 7 18.62 -7.73 -10.80
N THR A 8 18.94 -6.68 -11.53
CA THR A 8 18.69 -5.32 -11.06
C THR A 8 17.96 -4.57 -12.15
N ALA A 9 17.18 -3.57 -11.76
CA ALA A 9 16.45 -2.74 -12.70
C ALA A 9 16.41 -1.32 -12.18
N LYS A 10 16.59 -0.36 -13.08
CA LYS A 10 16.44 1.05 -12.78
C LYS A 10 15.14 1.51 -13.42
N SER A 11 14.42 2.37 -12.71
CA SER A 11 13.16 2.92 -13.21
C SER A 11 12.20 1.81 -13.63
N LEU A 12 11.97 0.88 -12.70
CA LEU A 12 11.10 -0.26 -12.94
C LEU A 12 9.64 0.17 -12.95
N VAL A 13 8.87 -0.37 -13.91
CA VAL A 13 7.43 -0.22 -13.93
C VAL A 13 6.84 -1.59 -14.24
N THR A 14 5.99 -2.08 -13.35
CA THR A 14 5.34 -3.38 -13.53
C THR A 14 3.84 -3.20 -13.39
N THR A 15 3.07 -3.71 -14.33
CA THR A 15 1.62 -3.65 -14.29
C THR A 15 1.07 -5.06 -14.29
N ARG A 16 0.20 -5.37 -13.34
CA ARG A 16 -0.48 -6.65 -13.30
C ARG A 16 -1.84 -6.50 -13.96
N LEU A 17 -2.20 -7.48 -14.78
CA LEU A 17 -3.46 -7.47 -15.50
C LEU A 17 -4.34 -8.58 -14.98
N HIS A 18 -5.63 -8.29 -14.88
CA HIS A 18 -6.65 -9.28 -14.61
C HIS A 18 -6.84 -10.13 -15.86
N GLU A 19 -7.49 -11.30 -15.71
CA GLU A 19 -7.75 -12.20 -16.85
C GLU A 19 -8.44 -11.52 -18.00
N GLN A 20 -9.24 -10.51 -17.71
CA GLN A 20 -9.99 -9.80 -18.75
C GLN A 20 -9.24 -8.59 -19.28
N GLY A 21 -7.96 -8.48 -18.97
CA GLY A 21 -7.14 -7.40 -19.48
C GLY A 21 -7.19 -6.11 -18.71
N LYS A 22 -7.93 -6.04 -17.61
CA LYS A 22 -8.00 -4.84 -16.81
C LYS A 22 -6.81 -4.79 -15.85
N ARG A 23 -6.31 -3.59 -15.61
CA ARG A 23 -5.21 -3.40 -14.65
C ARG A 23 -5.74 -3.60 -13.23
N THR A 24 -4.97 -4.27 -12.41
CA THR A 24 -5.31 -4.45 -11.00
C THR A 24 -4.36 -3.68 -10.10
N GLU A 25 -3.06 -3.64 -10.45
CA GLU A 25 -2.12 -2.81 -9.72
C GLU A 25 -0.94 -2.48 -10.61
N ARG A 26 -0.24 -1.43 -10.24
CA ARG A 26 0.98 -0.99 -10.93
C ARG A 26 2.01 -0.65 -9.88
N LEU A 27 3.20 -1.20 -10.04
CA LEU A 27 4.31 -0.94 -9.13
C LEU A 27 5.39 -0.20 -9.89
N GLU A 28 5.85 0.90 -9.33
CA GLU A 28 6.98 1.67 -9.87
C GLU A 28 8.06 1.75 -8.82
N SER A 29 9.30 1.80 -9.24
CA SER A 29 10.43 1.90 -8.33
C SER A 29 11.61 2.53 -9.04
N GLU A 30 12.37 3.36 -8.31
CA GLU A 30 13.58 3.95 -8.88
C GLU A 30 14.65 2.89 -9.12
N TYR A 31 14.70 1.88 -8.27
CA TYR A 31 15.70 0.84 -8.36
C TYR A 31 15.14 -0.42 -7.70
N ALA A 32 15.35 -1.54 -8.33
CA ALA A 32 14.86 -2.83 -7.81
C ALA A 32 15.92 -3.89 -7.95
N GLU A 33 15.91 -4.85 -7.02
CA GLU A 33 16.81 -6.00 -7.02
C GLU A 33 15.97 -7.26 -6.83
N TYR A 34 16.31 -8.31 -7.56
CA TYR A 34 15.62 -9.57 -7.44
C TYR A 34 16.62 -10.65 -6.99
N TYR A 35 16.22 -11.43 -5.98
CA TYR A 35 17.01 -12.49 -5.40
C TYR A 35 16.29 -13.81 -5.62
N GLN A 36 16.77 -14.60 -6.57
CA GLN A 36 16.06 -15.80 -6.99
C GLN A 36 15.96 -16.84 -5.88
N ILE A 37 17.04 -17.05 -5.13
CA ILE A 37 17.02 -18.04 -4.06
C ILE A 37 16.02 -17.67 -2.98
N LEU A 38 15.95 -16.40 -2.62
CA LEU A 38 15.01 -15.92 -1.63
C LEU A 38 13.62 -15.72 -2.21
N GLU A 39 13.52 -15.71 -3.54
CA GLU A 39 12.28 -15.43 -4.26
C GLU A 39 11.68 -14.11 -3.79
N GLN A 40 12.53 -13.10 -3.70
CA GLN A 40 12.16 -11.77 -3.24
C GLN A 40 12.66 -10.71 -4.18
N ALA A 41 11.87 -9.64 -4.33
CA ALA A 41 12.31 -8.43 -4.99
C ALA A 41 12.30 -7.31 -3.97
N THR A 42 13.35 -6.48 -3.98
CA THR A 42 13.42 -5.31 -3.12
C THR A 42 13.32 -4.06 -3.97
N PHE A 43 12.72 -3.02 -3.43
CA PHE A 43 12.45 -1.80 -4.17
C PHE A 43 12.89 -0.59 -3.38
N ASN A 44 13.45 0.38 -4.09
CA ASN A 44 13.79 1.67 -3.53
C ASN A 44 12.73 2.67 -4.00
N LYS A 45 12.11 3.33 -3.02
CA LYS A 45 11.06 4.33 -3.25
C LYS A 45 9.94 3.78 -4.13
N PRO A 46 9.31 2.67 -3.68
CA PRO A 46 8.22 2.09 -4.46
C PRO A 46 6.99 2.96 -4.45
N VAL A 47 6.24 2.90 -5.54
CA VAL A 47 4.93 3.51 -5.66
C VAL A 47 3.99 2.43 -6.16
N VAL A 48 2.93 2.16 -5.40
CA VAL A 48 1.97 1.12 -5.76
C VAL A 48 0.63 1.78 -6.01
N TYR A 49 0.07 1.54 -7.19
CA TYR A 49 -1.28 1.98 -7.52
C TYR A 49 -2.20 0.77 -7.53
N MET A 50 -3.37 0.91 -6.92
CA MET A 50 -4.42 -0.10 -6.99
C MET A 50 -5.56 0.49 -7.79
N PHE A 51 -6.11 -0.30 -8.72
CA PHE A 51 -7.15 0.18 -9.64
C PHE A 51 -8.51 -0.44 -9.28
N ASP A 52 -9.56 0.34 -9.51
CA ASP A 52 -10.91 -0.16 -9.28
C ASP A 52 -11.39 -0.96 -10.50
N GLU A 53 -12.65 -1.39 -10.45
CA GLU A 53 -13.19 -2.24 -11.50
C GLU A 53 -13.34 -1.51 -12.83
N GLN A 54 -13.39 -0.18 -12.80
CA GLN A 54 -13.46 0.61 -14.01
C GLN A 54 -12.09 0.92 -14.58
N GLY A 55 -11.03 0.47 -13.93
CA GLY A 55 -9.68 0.72 -14.39
C GLY A 55 -9.10 2.04 -13.96
N GLU A 56 -9.74 2.72 -13.01
CA GLU A 56 -9.22 3.98 -12.48
C GLU A 56 -8.40 3.74 -11.24
N ALA A 57 -7.32 4.50 -11.07
CA ALA A 57 -6.48 4.39 -9.89
C ALA A 57 -7.27 4.86 -8.68
N GLU A 58 -7.47 3.96 -7.72
CA GLU A 58 -8.24 4.24 -6.53
C GLU A 58 -7.35 4.55 -5.33
N TRP A 59 -6.22 3.88 -5.25
CA TRP A 59 -5.29 4.05 -4.13
C TRP A 59 -3.88 4.18 -4.65
N LYS A 60 -3.09 4.98 -3.95
CA LYS A 60 -1.67 5.14 -4.22
C LYS A 60 -0.91 5.01 -2.92
N VAL A 61 0.08 4.12 -2.87
CA VAL A 61 0.88 3.91 -1.67
C VAL A 61 2.34 4.14 -2.02
N THR A 62 3.02 4.94 -1.22
CA THR A 62 4.46 5.19 -1.39
C THR A 62 5.19 4.86 -0.10
N ALA A 63 6.48 4.58 -0.21
CA ALA A 63 7.34 4.30 0.94
C ALA A 63 8.79 4.53 0.55
N GLU A 64 9.69 4.44 1.54
CA GLU A 64 11.13 4.53 1.23
C GLU A 64 11.63 3.22 0.66
N THR A 65 11.16 2.09 1.20
CA THR A 65 11.58 0.77 0.72
C THR A 65 10.40 -0.17 0.67
N GLY A 66 10.54 -1.23 -0.14
CA GLY A 66 9.54 -2.27 -0.21
C GLY A 66 10.16 -3.61 -0.55
N VAL A 67 9.50 -4.68 -0.13
CA VAL A 67 9.91 -6.04 -0.44
C VAL A 67 8.68 -6.80 -0.93
N LEU A 68 8.78 -7.40 -2.11
CA LEU A 68 7.72 -8.24 -2.66
C LEU A 68 8.12 -9.70 -2.50
N ASN A 69 7.26 -10.48 -1.86
CA ASN A 69 7.46 -11.90 -1.64
C ASN A 69 6.67 -12.72 -2.66
N THR A 70 6.97 -14.02 -2.72
CA THR A 70 6.34 -14.91 -3.70
C THR A 70 4.82 -15.00 -3.58
N ASP A 71 4.28 -14.72 -2.40
CA ASP A 71 2.84 -14.79 -2.18
C ASP A 71 2.14 -13.48 -2.52
N ASP A 72 2.80 -12.62 -3.30
CA ASP A 72 2.26 -11.34 -3.72
C ASP A 72 1.99 -10.40 -2.54
N ASN A 73 2.76 -10.56 -1.49
CA ASN A 73 2.66 -9.71 -0.31
C ASN A 73 3.80 -8.70 -0.35
N VAL A 74 3.47 -7.42 -0.29
CA VAL A 74 4.45 -6.35 -0.30
C VAL A 74 4.57 -5.79 1.10
N ILE A 75 5.80 -5.72 1.59
CA ILE A 75 6.08 -5.09 2.87
C ILE A 75 6.72 -3.74 2.59
N LEU A 76 6.07 -2.68 3.02
CA LEU A 76 6.51 -1.31 2.80
C LEU A 76 7.00 -0.73 4.12
N ARG A 77 8.15 -0.05 4.08
CA ARG A 77 8.77 0.48 5.29
C ARG A 77 9.22 1.90 5.10
N ASP A 78 9.08 2.65 6.19
CA ASP A 78 9.57 4.02 6.36
C ASP A 78 8.79 5.01 5.52
N LYS A 79 8.10 5.88 6.21
CA LYS A 79 7.32 6.95 5.60
C LYS A 79 6.30 6.38 4.60
N VAL A 80 5.60 5.35 5.03
CA VAL A 80 4.55 4.78 4.18
C VAL A 80 3.38 5.73 4.18
N HIS A 81 2.93 6.10 2.98
CA HIS A 81 1.86 7.08 2.79
C HIS A 81 0.87 6.53 1.77
N LEU A 82 -0.38 6.48 2.16
CA LEU A 82 -1.45 6.01 1.30
C LEU A 82 -2.38 7.15 0.99
N ASP A 83 -2.71 7.33 -0.29
CA ASP A 83 -3.65 8.34 -0.75
C ASP A 83 -4.89 7.67 -1.31
N GLY A 84 -6.07 8.15 -0.92
CA GLY A 84 -7.31 7.81 -1.60
C GLY A 84 -7.49 8.79 -2.75
N LEU A 85 -7.46 8.28 -3.97
CA LEU A 85 -7.38 9.13 -5.16
C LEU A 85 -8.74 9.56 -5.71
N LEU A 86 -9.79 8.84 -5.40
CA LEU A 86 -11.11 9.16 -5.94
C LEU A 86 -11.84 10.13 -5.02
N PRO A 87 -12.67 11.02 -5.58
CA PRO A 87 -13.37 12.00 -4.75
C PRO A 87 -14.24 11.38 -3.66
N ALA A 88 -14.73 10.16 -3.88
CA ALA A 88 -15.58 9.49 -2.91
C ALA A 88 -14.78 8.63 -1.93
N SER A 89 -13.47 8.70 -1.96
CA SER A 89 -12.64 7.90 -1.05
C SER A 89 -12.94 8.28 0.40
N PHE A 90 -13.25 7.27 1.21
CA PHE A 90 -13.54 7.47 2.62
C PHE A 90 -12.33 8.03 3.35
N ILE A 91 -11.15 7.49 3.04
CA ILE A 91 -9.90 7.93 3.61
C ILE A 91 -9.18 8.78 2.57
N SER A 92 -8.74 9.97 2.99
CA SER A 92 -7.92 10.83 2.13
C SER A 92 -6.47 10.40 2.20
N THR A 93 -5.93 10.24 3.40
CA THR A 93 -4.54 9.82 3.58
C THR A 93 -4.40 8.91 4.79
N LEU A 94 -3.37 8.08 4.75
CA LEU A 94 -3.00 7.22 5.87
C LEU A 94 -1.47 7.18 5.91
N ASP A 95 -0.90 7.41 7.09
CA ASP A 95 0.55 7.42 7.26
C ASP A 95 0.95 6.44 8.35
N THR A 96 2.02 5.69 8.11
CA THR A 96 2.54 4.72 9.06
C THR A 96 3.99 4.42 8.69
N PRO A 97 4.82 3.99 9.66
CA PRO A 97 6.17 3.58 9.30
C PRO A 97 6.26 2.18 8.71
N TYR A 98 5.17 1.41 8.71
CA TYR A 98 5.20 0.03 8.26
C TYR A 98 3.82 -0.38 7.75
N LEU A 99 3.77 -1.04 6.59
CA LEU A 99 2.51 -1.51 6.04
C LEU A 99 2.74 -2.78 5.24
N GLU A 100 1.89 -3.78 5.48
CA GLU A 100 1.84 -4.98 4.66
C GLU A 100 0.64 -4.88 3.74
N LEU A 101 0.85 -5.14 2.46
CA LEU A 101 -0.19 -5.04 1.45
C LEU A 101 -0.21 -6.33 0.64
N ASP A 102 -1.35 -7.02 0.64
CA ASP A 102 -1.54 -8.19 -0.20
C ASP A 102 -2.09 -7.72 -1.54
N LEU A 103 -1.34 -7.94 -2.61
CA LEU A 103 -1.70 -7.42 -3.93
C LEU A 103 -2.91 -8.16 -4.52
N VAL A 104 -3.15 -9.38 -4.09
CA VAL A 104 -4.27 -10.17 -4.62
C VAL A 104 -5.56 -9.87 -3.88
N THR A 105 -5.53 -9.95 -2.55
CA THR A 105 -6.73 -9.74 -1.75
C THR A 105 -7.00 -8.28 -1.44
N GLN A 106 -5.97 -7.44 -1.54
CA GLN A 106 -6.02 -6.02 -1.19
C GLN A 106 -6.20 -5.80 0.31
N ASP A 107 -5.80 -6.77 1.12
CA ASP A 107 -5.73 -6.60 2.57
C ASP A 107 -4.51 -5.77 2.93
N VAL A 108 -4.67 -4.91 3.94
CA VAL A 108 -3.56 -4.13 4.47
C VAL A 108 -3.47 -4.34 5.97
N ARG A 109 -2.26 -4.33 6.50
CA ARG A 109 -2.01 -4.50 7.92
C ARG A 109 -0.78 -3.74 8.37
N SER A 110 -0.83 -3.29 9.61
CA SER A 110 0.32 -2.68 10.27
C SER A 110 0.20 -2.92 11.77
N ASN A 111 1.34 -3.09 12.44
CA ASN A 111 1.37 -3.16 13.90
C ASN A 111 2.01 -1.93 14.50
N GLN A 112 2.17 -0.88 13.71
CA GLN A 112 2.83 0.36 14.13
C GLN A 112 1.81 1.48 14.26
N HIS A 113 2.31 2.68 14.55
CA HIS A 113 1.48 3.86 14.67
C HIS A 113 0.82 4.19 13.33
N ILE A 114 -0.46 4.55 13.38
CA ILE A 114 -1.26 4.88 12.19
C ILE A 114 -1.87 6.26 12.40
N SER A 115 -1.75 7.11 11.38
CA SER A 115 -2.45 8.39 11.32
C SER A 115 -3.34 8.37 10.10
N ILE A 116 -4.63 8.62 10.29
CA ILE A 116 -5.60 8.61 9.21
C ILE A 116 -6.32 9.93 9.15
N VAL A 117 -6.44 10.48 7.93
CA VAL A 117 -7.23 11.68 7.68
C VAL A 117 -8.30 11.31 6.67
N GLY A 118 -9.55 11.50 7.04
CA GLY A 118 -10.67 11.33 6.13
C GLY A 118 -11.24 12.68 5.77
N GLN A 119 -12.38 12.66 5.08
CA GLN A 119 -12.98 13.93 4.66
C GLN A 119 -13.47 14.76 5.83
N GLU A 120 -13.96 14.11 6.87
CA GLU A 120 -14.54 14.81 7.99
C GLU A 120 -14.04 14.31 9.33
N PHE A 121 -12.89 13.62 9.32
CA PHE A 121 -12.36 13.10 10.57
C PHE A 121 -10.85 12.96 10.48
N GLN A 122 -10.26 12.83 11.63
CA GLN A 122 -8.84 12.55 11.77
C GLN A 122 -8.70 11.64 12.98
N THR A 123 -7.89 10.59 12.87
CA THR A 123 -7.74 9.64 13.95
C THR A 123 -6.32 9.09 13.96
N GLU A 124 -5.88 8.65 15.13
CA GLU A 124 -4.58 8.01 15.31
C GLU A 124 -4.75 6.79 16.20
N GLY A 125 -3.88 5.84 16.01
CA GLY A 125 -3.88 4.65 16.85
C GLY A 125 -2.67 3.81 16.56
N VAL A 126 -2.63 2.61 17.13
CA VAL A 126 -1.55 1.65 16.91
C VAL A 126 -2.18 0.38 16.37
N GLY A 127 -1.68 -0.05 15.21
CA GLY A 127 -2.19 -1.25 14.58
C GLY A 127 -3.37 -0.99 13.67
N LEU A 128 -3.32 -1.61 12.51
CA LEU A 128 -4.33 -1.42 11.48
C LEU A 128 -4.62 -2.75 10.81
N LYS A 129 -5.87 -2.96 10.48
CA LYS A 129 -6.31 -4.06 9.65
C LYS A 129 -7.35 -3.49 8.69
N GLY A 130 -7.16 -3.70 7.40
CA GLY A 130 -8.07 -3.11 6.44
C GLY A 130 -8.13 -3.85 5.13
N HIS A 131 -9.02 -3.41 4.28
CA HIS A 131 -9.25 -4.01 2.97
C HIS A 131 -9.54 -2.87 2.00
N LEU A 132 -8.66 -2.67 1.02
CA LEU A 132 -8.76 -1.51 0.15
C LEU A 132 -9.98 -1.55 -0.75
N GLU A 133 -10.27 -2.71 -1.34
CA GLU A 133 -11.41 -2.82 -2.25
C GLU A 133 -12.73 -2.59 -1.53
N ARG A 134 -12.86 -3.15 -0.33
CA ARG A 134 -14.09 -2.99 0.45
C ARG A 134 -14.13 -1.70 1.24
N LYS A 135 -13.03 -0.95 1.23
CA LYS A 135 -12.94 0.34 1.92
C LYS A 135 -13.22 0.20 3.41
N TYR A 136 -12.67 -0.86 3.99
CA TYR A 136 -12.87 -1.19 5.39
C TYR A 136 -11.54 -1.02 6.13
N PHE A 137 -11.57 -0.31 7.26
CA PHE A 137 -10.37 -0.08 8.04
C PHE A 137 -10.71 -0.13 9.51
N GLU A 138 -9.87 -0.81 10.27
CA GLU A 138 -10.06 -0.98 11.71
C GLU A 138 -8.75 -0.67 12.42
N LEU A 139 -8.79 0.25 13.37
CA LEU A 139 -7.65 0.51 14.24
C LEU A 139 -7.75 -0.46 15.40
N LEU A 140 -6.64 -1.16 15.66
CA LEU A 140 -6.64 -2.22 16.67
C LEU A 140 -6.52 -1.66 18.07
N ASP A 141 -5.80 -0.52 18.22
CA ASP A 141 -5.64 0.13 19.50
C ASP A 141 -5.76 1.63 19.25
N LYS A 142 -6.96 2.16 19.45
CA LYS A 142 -7.24 3.55 19.12
C LYS A 142 -6.70 4.47 20.21
N GLY A 143 -5.86 5.42 19.80
CA GLY A 143 -5.37 6.40 20.75
C GLY A 143 -6.21 7.64 20.78
N HIS A 144 -6.66 8.12 19.62
CA HIS A 144 -7.32 9.41 19.56
C HIS A 144 -8.07 9.57 18.24
N ALA A 145 -9.23 10.18 18.28
CA ALA A 145 -10.02 10.44 17.08
C ALA A 145 -10.63 11.82 17.17
N THR A 146 -10.63 12.53 16.04
CA THR A 146 -11.23 13.87 15.95
C THR A 146 -12.11 13.92 14.71
N TYR A 147 -13.33 14.38 14.89
CA TYR A 147 -14.27 14.51 13.79
C TYR A 147 -14.47 16.00 13.50
N PHE A 148 -14.24 16.40 12.25
CA PHE A 148 -14.32 17.79 11.88
C PHE A 148 -15.74 18.24 11.53
N ASN A 149 -16.55 17.33 11.06
CA ASN A 149 -17.89 17.65 10.63
C ASN A 149 -18.77 16.43 10.77
N GLU A 150 -19.61 16.42 11.78
CA GLU A 150 -20.41 15.26 12.09
C GLU A 150 -21.77 15.22 11.45
N LYS A 151 -22.04 16.18 10.65
CA LYS A 151 -23.33 16.23 10.07
C LYS A 151 -23.56 15.09 9.10
N ARG A 152 -24.72 14.60 9.07
CA ARG A 152 -25.01 13.48 8.22
C ARG A 152 -26.28 13.68 7.43
#